data_aacb4610d6e729afc5c0a019c4e77d87
#
_entry.id   aacb4610d6e729afc5c0a019c4e77d87
#
_cell.length_a   1.000
_cell.length_b   1.000
_cell.length_c   1.000
_cell.angle_alpha   90.00
_cell.angle_beta   90.00
_cell.angle_gamma   90.00
#
_symmetry.space_group_name_H-M   'P 1'
#
loop_
_entity.id
_entity.type
_entity.pdbx_description
1 polymer ?
#
loop_
_entity_poly.entity_id
_entity_poly.type
_entity_poly.pdbx_seq_one_letter_code
_entity_poly.pdbx_strand_id
1 'polypeptide(L)'
;MQRVHFAAHLVDGSCSSNECLAGDLTAEYALAILIRTSTAKDVDFDLFHVQQCDEVGERLLGCCHPSMLAEHDWIGFVLHDMLDSDLRTIALSVKGFMPEHEGDALFDAAMSACEALPGVPMVEVGSYCGRSTVWLGAVAKAHDVLLYAVDHHGGSEENQAGWEWHDPEVVNEQGRIDTLPFFRETIRRAQLSESVRECVGDSHEIGRGWSQPLALCFIDGGHARNIARGDYLAWAHHVAIGGTLAIHDVFEKSEDGGQAPYEEIYLPAVQSGRFIELSHHGSLRILQRTT
;
A
#
# COMPACT_ATOMS: atom_id res chain seq x y z
N MET A 1 -30.79 3.07 -3.61
CA MET A 1 -30.49 1.64 -3.46
C MET A 1 -30.57 1.01 -4.84
N GLN A 2 -29.47 0.75 -5.47
CA GLN A 2 -29.44 -0.01 -6.74
C GLN A 2 -29.29 -1.48 -6.40
N ARG A 3 -30.23 -2.30 -6.86
CA ARG A 3 -30.12 -3.76 -6.76
C ARG A 3 -29.23 -4.24 -7.90
N VAL A 4 -28.20 -4.97 -7.58
CA VAL A 4 -27.30 -5.60 -8.56
C VAL A 4 -27.55 -7.10 -8.52
N HIS A 5 -27.95 -7.68 -9.66
CA HIS A 5 -28.14 -9.11 -9.80
C HIS A 5 -26.86 -9.72 -10.41
N PHE A 6 -26.36 -10.76 -9.80
CA PHE A 6 -25.22 -11.52 -10.31
C PHE A 6 -25.67 -12.95 -10.70
N ALA A 7 -25.17 -13.43 -11.83
CA ALA A 7 -25.31 -14.80 -12.27
C ALA A 7 -23.91 -15.41 -12.42
N ALA A 8 -23.64 -16.51 -11.74
CA ALA A 8 -22.43 -17.29 -11.90
C ALA A 8 -22.65 -18.41 -12.91
N HIS A 9 -21.83 -18.49 -13.95
CA HIS A 9 -21.76 -19.65 -14.84
C HIS A 9 -20.58 -20.54 -14.44
N LEU A 10 -20.86 -21.76 -14.04
CA LEU A 10 -19.84 -22.80 -13.87
C LEU A 10 -19.66 -23.55 -15.19
N VAL A 11 -18.42 -23.54 -15.71
CA VAL A 11 -18.08 -24.04 -17.06
C VAL A 11 -17.51 -25.46 -16.98
N ASP A 12 -18.13 -26.38 -16.28
CA ASP A 12 -17.79 -27.80 -16.38
C ASP A 12 -18.96 -28.76 -16.27
N GLY A 13 -20.19 -28.31 -16.47
CA GLY A 13 -21.34 -29.16 -16.75
C GLY A 13 -21.91 -29.93 -15.57
N SER A 14 -21.57 -29.68 -14.32
CA SER A 14 -22.07 -30.42 -13.17
C SER A 14 -23.14 -29.71 -12.33
N CYS A 15 -23.50 -28.47 -12.64
CA CYS A 15 -24.62 -27.78 -11.98
C CYS A 15 -25.57 -27.19 -13.01
N SER A 16 -26.73 -27.78 -13.17
CA SER A 16 -27.75 -27.41 -14.17
C SER A 16 -28.80 -26.40 -13.69
N SER A 17 -28.61 -25.71 -12.58
CA SER A 17 -29.56 -24.74 -12.06
C SER A 17 -28.90 -23.40 -11.73
N ASN A 18 -29.38 -22.35 -12.41
CA ASN A 18 -29.01 -20.95 -12.17
C ASN A 18 -29.44 -20.38 -10.81
N GLU A 19 -29.85 -21.23 -9.86
CA GLU A 19 -30.46 -20.81 -8.60
C GLU A 19 -29.53 -20.84 -7.38
N CYS A 20 -28.28 -21.33 -7.54
CA CYS A 20 -27.42 -21.53 -6.36
C CYS A 20 -26.81 -20.26 -5.74
N LEU A 21 -26.93 -19.08 -6.37
CA LEU A 21 -26.32 -17.83 -5.85
C LEU A 21 -27.20 -16.58 -6.08
N ALA A 22 -28.52 -16.67 -5.93
CA ALA A 22 -29.39 -15.51 -5.94
C ALA A 22 -29.68 -15.07 -4.49
N GLY A 23 -28.94 -14.10 -3.99
CA GLY A 23 -29.21 -13.38 -2.75
C GLY A 23 -29.21 -11.86 -3.00
N ASP A 24 -30.15 -11.15 -2.35
CA ASP A 24 -30.19 -9.68 -2.35
C ASP A 24 -28.99 -9.16 -1.53
N LEU A 25 -28.01 -8.56 -2.18
CA LEU A 25 -26.82 -7.98 -1.55
C LEU A 25 -26.92 -6.44 -1.51
N THR A 26 -26.72 -5.83 -0.34
CA THR A 26 -26.64 -4.36 -0.19
C THR A 26 -25.18 -3.92 -0.22
N ALA A 27 -24.89 -2.84 -0.95
CA ALA A 27 -23.54 -2.50 -1.40
C ALA A 27 -22.72 -1.75 -0.33
N GLU A 28 -21.98 -2.45 0.51
CA GLU A 28 -20.94 -1.80 1.32
C GLU A 28 -19.54 -2.43 1.21
N TYR A 29 -19.40 -3.69 0.77
CA TYR A 29 -18.07 -4.29 0.51
C TYR A 29 -18.18 -5.29 -0.63
N ALA A 30 -17.28 -5.23 -1.61
CA ALA A 30 -17.22 -6.18 -2.71
C ALA A 30 -15.91 -6.96 -2.65
N LEU A 31 -15.99 -8.27 -2.42
CA LEU A 31 -14.87 -9.20 -2.57
C LEU A 31 -14.82 -9.66 -4.03
N ALA A 32 -13.70 -9.47 -4.70
CA ALA A 32 -13.48 -10.00 -6.04
C ALA A 32 -12.84 -11.40 -5.95
N ILE A 33 -13.55 -12.45 -6.35
CA ILE A 33 -13.00 -13.79 -6.46
C ILE A 33 -12.62 -14.03 -7.92
N LEU A 34 -11.34 -14.24 -8.18
CA LEU A 34 -10.82 -14.67 -9.48
C LEU A 34 -10.74 -16.19 -9.49
N ILE A 35 -11.58 -16.87 -10.28
CA ILE A 35 -11.48 -18.31 -10.47
C ILE A 35 -10.67 -18.55 -11.75
N ARG A 36 -9.49 -19.14 -11.61
CA ARG A 36 -8.67 -19.57 -12.73
C ARG A 36 -8.97 -21.02 -13.04
N THR A 37 -9.57 -21.31 -14.19
CA THR A 37 -9.69 -22.67 -14.70
C THR A 37 -8.45 -23.03 -15.54
N SER A 38 -7.66 -23.98 -15.10
CA SER A 38 -6.40 -24.36 -15.74
C SER A 38 -6.59 -25.60 -16.61
N THR A 39 -6.98 -25.43 -17.86
CA THR A 39 -6.67 -26.40 -18.93
C THR A 39 -6.93 -25.82 -20.31
N ALA A 40 -6.33 -24.73 -20.71
CA ALA A 40 -6.20 -24.36 -22.12
C ALA A 40 -5.39 -23.06 -22.29
N LYS A 41 -4.90 -22.83 -23.48
CA LYS A 41 -3.99 -21.74 -23.85
C LYS A 41 -4.61 -20.35 -23.85
N ASP A 42 -5.88 -20.21 -23.49
CA ASP A 42 -6.59 -18.93 -23.36
C ASP A 42 -7.27 -18.92 -21.98
N VAL A 43 -6.93 -17.93 -21.17
CA VAL A 43 -7.46 -17.78 -19.80
C VAL A 43 -8.50 -16.68 -19.84
N ASP A 44 -9.79 -17.05 -19.79
CA ASP A 44 -10.87 -16.12 -19.51
C ASP A 44 -10.98 -15.92 -17.99
N PHE A 45 -11.00 -14.66 -17.56
CA PHE A 45 -11.17 -14.27 -16.17
C PHE A 45 -12.60 -13.78 -15.95
N ASP A 46 -13.36 -14.51 -15.16
CA ASP A 46 -14.65 -14.02 -14.66
C ASP A 46 -14.45 -13.38 -13.28
N LEU A 47 -14.75 -12.09 -13.19
CA LEU A 47 -14.67 -11.32 -11.96
C LEU A 47 -16.00 -11.45 -11.19
N PHE A 48 -15.97 -12.07 -10.02
CA PHE A 48 -17.13 -12.16 -9.14
C PHE A 48 -16.98 -11.19 -7.98
N HIS A 49 -17.97 -10.34 -7.76
CA HIS A 49 -18.06 -9.46 -6.60
C HIS A 49 -18.93 -10.13 -5.53
N VAL A 50 -18.37 -10.39 -4.37
CA VAL A 50 -19.09 -10.95 -3.21
C VAL A 50 -19.05 -9.96 -2.07
N GLN A 51 -20.19 -9.73 -1.45
CA GLN A 51 -20.34 -8.82 -0.33
C GLN A 51 -20.13 -9.51 1.01
N GLN A 52 -19.59 -8.76 1.95
CA GLN A 52 -19.26 -9.16 3.30
C GLN A 52 -20.42 -9.80 4.07
N CYS A 53 -20.17 -11.00 4.62
CA CYS A 53 -20.82 -11.55 5.82
C CYS A 53 -20.03 -12.77 6.28
N ASP A 54 -19.80 -12.93 7.57
CA ASP A 54 -19.25 -14.15 8.16
C ASP A 54 -20.04 -15.40 7.79
N GLU A 55 -21.37 -15.23 7.56
CA GLU A 55 -22.25 -16.31 7.08
C GLU A 55 -22.09 -16.68 5.59
N VAL A 56 -21.51 -15.82 4.74
CA VAL A 56 -21.34 -16.07 3.30
C VAL A 56 -20.16 -17.02 3.06
N GLY A 57 -19.11 -16.93 3.86
CA GLY A 57 -17.98 -17.88 3.80
C GLY A 57 -18.43 -19.32 4.01
N GLU A 58 -19.24 -19.56 5.04
CA GLU A 58 -19.77 -20.90 5.31
C GLU A 58 -20.75 -21.41 4.24
N ARG A 59 -21.55 -20.53 3.63
CA ARG A 59 -22.48 -20.92 2.55
C ARG A 59 -21.76 -21.20 1.22
N LEU A 60 -20.71 -20.43 0.89
CA LEU A 60 -19.87 -20.71 -0.29
C LEU A 60 -19.13 -22.04 -0.14
N LEU A 61 -18.59 -22.33 1.05
CA LEU A 61 -17.94 -23.61 1.35
C LEU A 61 -18.92 -24.78 1.28
N GLY A 62 -20.20 -24.59 1.60
CA GLY A 62 -21.24 -25.61 1.49
C GLY A 62 -21.64 -25.96 0.06
N CYS A 63 -21.34 -25.11 -0.93
CA CYS A 63 -21.63 -25.35 -2.35
C CYS A 63 -20.46 -26.00 -3.11
N CYS A 64 -19.26 -26.02 -2.52
CA CYS A 64 -18.09 -26.66 -3.12
C CYS A 64 -17.92 -28.08 -2.63
N HIS A 65 -17.69 -29.05 -3.56
CA HIS A 65 -17.41 -30.42 -3.17
C HIS A 65 -16.11 -30.46 -2.34
N PRO A 66 -16.06 -31.19 -1.20
CA PRO A 66 -14.90 -31.24 -0.31
C PRO A 66 -13.57 -31.60 -1.00
N SER A 67 -13.59 -32.29 -2.11
CA SER A 67 -12.39 -32.62 -2.90
C SER A 67 -11.82 -31.40 -3.67
N MET A 68 -12.63 -30.36 -3.92
CA MET A 68 -12.13 -29.12 -4.54
C MET A 68 -11.40 -28.22 -3.54
N LEU A 69 -11.73 -28.32 -2.26
CA LEU A 69 -11.11 -27.54 -1.19
C LEU A 69 -9.77 -28.12 -0.72
N ALA A 70 -9.53 -29.42 -0.97
CA ALA A 70 -8.32 -30.10 -0.50
C ALA A 70 -7.07 -29.85 -1.39
N GLU A 71 -7.23 -29.31 -2.59
CA GLU A 71 -6.12 -29.11 -3.53
C GLU A 71 -5.67 -27.64 -3.68
N HIS A 72 -6.38 -26.67 -3.05
CA HIS A 72 -6.07 -25.27 -3.28
C HIS A 72 -6.20 -24.43 -2.00
N ASP A 73 -5.06 -23.91 -1.53
CA ASP A 73 -4.94 -22.79 -0.59
C ASP A 73 -5.48 -21.43 -1.15
N TRP A 74 -6.39 -21.50 -2.13
CA TRP A 74 -6.86 -20.34 -2.89
C TRP A 74 -7.71 -19.37 -2.08
N ILE A 75 -8.51 -19.89 -1.14
CA ILE A 75 -9.34 -19.00 -0.28
C ILE A 75 -8.45 -18.23 0.68
N GLY A 76 -7.36 -18.83 1.17
CA GLY A 76 -6.35 -18.14 1.94
C GLY A 76 -5.66 -17.04 1.15
N PHE A 77 -5.40 -17.26 -0.14
CA PHE A 77 -4.74 -16.30 -1.02
C PHE A 77 -5.62 -15.05 -1.29
N VAL A 78 -6.91 -15.25 -1.63
CA VAL A 78 -7.82 -14.12 -1.93
C VAL A 78 -8.14 -13.27 -0.69
N LEU A 79 -8.20 -13.87 0.52
CA LEU A 79 -8.39 -13.13 1.76
C LEU A 79 -7.11 -12.44 2.27
N HIS A 80 -5.93 -12.78 1.70
CA HIS A 80 -4.66 -12.16 2.07
C HIS A 80 -4.38 -10.86 1.31
N ASP A 81 -5.08 -10.62 0.19
CA ASP A 81 -4.83 -9.49 -0.72
C ASP A 81 -5.53 -8.18 -0.30
N MET A 82 -6.18 -8.14 0.84
CA MET A 82 -6.81 -6.91 1.34
C MET A 82 -6.27 -6.54 2.72
N LEU A 83 -6.03 -5.25 2.92
CA LEU A 83 -5.72 -4.75 4.26
C LEU A 83 -6.84 -5.14 5.23
N ASP A 84 -6.47 -5.81 6.32
CA ASP A 84 -7.36 -6.15 7.43
C ASP A 84 -8.20 -4.94 7.86
N SER A 85 -9.51 -5.12 8.12
CA SER A 85 -10.45 -4.04 8.44
C SER A 85 -10.04 -3.25 9.69
N ASP A 86 -9.43 -3.92 10.67
CA ASP A 86 -8.98 -3.28 11.90
C ASP A 86 -7.74 -2.43 11.63
N LEU A 87 -6.79 -2.91 10.80
CA LEU A 87 -5.63 -2.15 10.36
C LEU A 87 -6.05 -0.94 9.51
N ARG A 88 -7.01 -1.11 8.60
CA ARG A 88 -7.60 0.00 7.83
C ARG A 88 -8.20 1.05 8.74
N THR A 89 -8.99 0.64 9.73
CA THR A 89 -9.59 1.54 10.73
C THR A 89 -8.52 2.28 11.52
N ILE A 90 -7.45 1.60 11.91
CA ILE A 90 -6.32 2.25 12.59
C ILE A 90 -5.67 3.27 11.66
N ALA A 91 -5.30 2.89 10.43
CA ALA A 91 -4.68 3.79 9.46
C ALA A 91 -5.49 5.07 9.24
N LEU A 92 -6.81 4.93 9.02
CA LEU A 92 -7.70 6.07 8.80
C LEU A 92 -7.91 6.95 10.04
N SER A 93 -7.71 6.40 11.25
CA SER A 93 -7.78 7.15 12.52
C SER A 93 -6.49 7.92 12.84
N VAL A 94 -5.39 7.62 12.18
CA VAL A 94 -4.07 8.23 12.42
C VAL A 94 -3.96 9.56 11.70
N LYS A 95 -3.30 10.54 12.33
CA LYS A 95 -2.92 11.80 11.69
C LYS A 95 -2.00 11.53 10.49
N GLY A 96 -2.27 12.20 9.38
CA GLY A 96 -1.49 12.05 8.15
C GLY A 96 -2.31 12.47 6.94
N PHE A 97 -1.66 12.59 5.80
CA PHE A 97 -2.21 13.23 4.61
C PHE A 97 -2.57 12.24 3.48
N MET A 98 -2.19 10.96 3.63
CA MET A 98 -2.50 9.89 2.66
C MET A 98 -4.02 9.64 2.57
N PRO A 99 -4.67 9.85 1.40
CA PRO A 99 -6.05 9.45 1.15
C PRO A 99 -6.18 7.91 1.17
N GLU A 100 -7.38 7.42 1.53
CA GLU A 100 -7.62 5.97 1.63
C GLU A 100 -7.29 5.22 0.33
N HIS A 101 -7.78 5.72 -0.81
CA HIS A 101 -7.56 5.08 -2.11
C HIS A 101 -6.09 5.07 -2.56
N GLU A 102 -5.28 6.04 -2.13
CA GLU A 102 -3.84 6.05 -2.37
C GLU A 102 -3.12 5.06 -1.43
N GLY A 103 -3.59 4.97 -0.17
CA GLY A 103 -3.11 3.97 0.77
C GLY A 103 -3.35 2.54 0.28
N ASP A 104 -4.54 2.27 -0.29
CA ASP A 104 -4.86 0.97 -0.89
C ASP A 104 -3.97 0.67 -2.10
N ALA A 105 -3.77 1.64 -2.98
CA ALA A 105 -2.87 1.47 -4.12
C ALA A 105 -1.40 1.25 -3.70
N LEU A 106 -0.96 1.90 -2.62
CA LEU A 106 0.35 1.69 -2.03
C LEU A 106 0.49 0.28 -1.43
N PHE A 107 -0.56 -0.22 -0.77
CA PHE A 107 -0.63 -1.59 -0.27
C PHE A 107 -0.48 -2.60 -1.41
N ASP A 108 -1.27 -2.48 -2.48
CA ASP A 108 -1.23 -3.37 -3.64
C ASP A 108 0.15 -3.36 -4.32
N ALA A 109 0.76 -2.18 -4.45
CA ALA A 109 2.11 -2.03 -5.00
C ALA A 109 3.17 -2.71 -4.12
N ALA A 110 3.02 -2.63 -2.79
CA ALA A 110 3.92 -3.27 -1.84
C ALA A 110 3.75 -4.79 -1.84
N MET A 111 2.51 -5.31 -1.92
CA MET A 111 2.23 -6.74 -2.09
C MET A 111 2.95 -7.28 -3.33
N SER A 112 2.71 -6.65 -4.49
CA SER A 112 3.34 -7.05 -5.76
C SER A 112 4.88 -7.00 -5.70
N ALA A 113 5.45 -6.00 -5.02
CA ALA A 113 6.90 -5.88 -4.87
C ALA A 113 7.49 -7.00 -3.98
N CYS A 114 6.82 -7.34 -2.87
CA CYS A 114 7.26 -8.43 -1.99
C CYS A 114 7.10 -9.81 -2.63
N GLU A 115 6.08 -10.02 -3.47
CA GLU A 115 5.90 -11.24 -4.27
C GLU A 115 7.01 -11.38 -5.32
N ALA A 116 7.37 -10.28 -6.00
CA ALA A 116 8.42 -10.29 -7.00
C ALA A 116 9.82 -10.47 -6.40
N LEU A 117 10.03 -10.00 -5.15
CA LEU A 117 11.33 -9.98 -4.46
C LEU A 117 11.21 -10.53 -3.03
N PRO A 118 10.95 -11.84 -2.85
CA PRO A 118 10.75 -12.43 -1.54
C PRO A 118 11.95 -12.23 -0.60
N GLY A 119 11.66 -11.85 0.66
CA GLY A 119 12.70 -11.65 1.68
C GLY A 119 13.49 -10.35 1.55
N VAL A 120 13.19 -9.50 0.55
CA VAL A 120 13.83 -8.20 0.37
C VAL A 120 13.05 -7.13 1.15
N PRO A 121 13.71 -6.28 1.97
CA PRO A 121 13.04 -5.29 2.80
C PRO A 121 12.45 -4.13 2.01
N MET A 122 11.59 -3.37 2.68
CA MET A 122 11.00 -2.12 2.19
C MET A 122 11.49 -0.93 3.01
N VAL A 123 11.46 0.26 2.41
CA VAL A 123 11.73 1.54 3.08
C VAL A 123 10.59 2.52 2.81
N GLU A 124 10.21 3.24 3.83
CA GLU A 124 9.37 4.44 3.80
C GLU A 124 10.21 5.64 4.24
N VAL A 125 10.23 6.69 3.45
CA VAL A 125 10.90 7.97 3.74
C VAL A 125 9.83 9.02 4.00
N GLY A 126 9.75 9.50 5.26
CA GLY A 126 8.65 10.35 5.74
C GLY A 126 7.49 9.50 6.25
N SER A 127 7.50 9.19 7.55
CA SER A 127 6.45 8.37 8.18
C SER A 127 5.48 9.16 9.03
N TYR A 128 5.82 10.40 9.40
CA TYR A 128 5.02 11.30 10.23
C TYR A 128 4.44 10.61 11.46
N CYS A 129 3.11 10.46 11.57
CA CYS A 129 2.45 9.74 12.67
C CYS A 129 2.16 8.25 12.34
N GLY A 130 2.64 7.73 11.20
CA GLY A 130 2.57 6.32 10.84
C GLY A 130 1.33 5.90 10.06
N ARG A 131 0.61 6.84 9.43
CA ARG A 131 -0.61 6.51 8.66
C ARG A 131 -0.31 5.56 7.50
N SER A 132 0.54 5.94 6.56
CA SER A 132 1.02 5.12 5.43
C SER A 132 1.78 3.89 5.90
N THR A 133 2.52 4.01 7.01
CA THR A 133 3.26 2.92 7.64
C THR A 133 2.36 1.73 8.02
N VAL A 134 1.07 1.96 8.32
CA VAL A 134 0.13 0.86 8.63
C VAL A 134 -0.12 0.00 7.40
N TRP A 135 -0.35 0.59 6.20
CA TRP A 135 -0.51 -0.16 4.96
C TRP A 135 0.75 -0.95 4.60
N LEU A 136 1.90 -0.29 4.59
CA LEU A 136 3.19 -0.93 4.27
C LEU A 136 3.61 -1.97 5.33
N GLY A 137 3.39 -1.68 6.60
CA GLY A 137 3.70 -2.57 7.71
C GLY A 137 2.83 -3.84 7.72
N ALA A 138 1.58 -3.75 7.27
CA ALA A 138 0.72 -4.90 7.09
C ALA A 138 1.29 -5.86 6.03
N VAL A 139 1.77 -5.32 4.90
CA VAL A 139 2.44 -6.11 3.86
C VAL A 139 3.74 -6.71 4.40
N ALA A 140 4.56 -5.91 5.11
CA ALA A 140 5.79 -6.40 5.71
C ALA A 140 5.55 -7.60 6.64
N LYS A 141 4.48 -7.52 7.45
CA LYS A 141 4.06 -8.61 8.34
C LYS A 141 3.59 -9.84 7.57
N ALA A 142 2.80 -9.66 6.50
CA ALA A 142 2.27 -10.75 5.71
C ALA A 142 3.37 -11.53 4.96
N HIS A 143 4.42 -10.83 4.50
CA HIS A 143 5.53 -11.43 3.74
C HIS A 143 6.76 -11.76 4.59
N ASP A 144 6.69 -11.61 5.93
CA ASP A 144 7.82 -11.83 6.86
C ASP A 144 9.10 -11.06 6.44
N VAL A 145 8.90 -9.79 6.04
CA VAL A 145 9.99 -8.86 5.71
C VAL A 145 9.98 -7.67 6.67
N LEU A 146 11.01 -6.83 6.63
CA LEU A 146 11.06 -5.61 7.41
C LEU A 146 10.69 -4.40 6.57
N LEU A 147 9.87 -3.51 7.13
CA LEU A 147 9.70 -2.14 6.71
C LEU A 147 10.57 -1.24 7.59
N TYR A 148 11.46 -0.48 7.00
CA TYR A 148 12.22 0.55 7.68
C TYR A 148 11.54 1.92 7.46
N ALA A 149 10.98 2.48 8.52
CA ALA A 149 10.33 3.79 8.52
C ALA A 149 11.35 4.86 8.92
N VAL A 150 11.75 5.67 7.96
CA VAL A 150 12.81 6.69 8.10
C VAL A 150 12.17 8.05 8.24
N ASP A 151 12.35 8.70 9.38
CA ASP A 151 11.86 10.05 9.65
C ASP A 151 12.66 10.71 10.76
N HIS A 152 12.89 12.01 10.70
CA HIS A 152 13.47 12.76 11.82
C HIS A 152 12.43 13.23 12.86
N HIS A 153 11.15 13.06 12.55
CA HIS A 153 9.99 13.36 13.39
C HIS A 153 9.87 14.82 13.87
N GLY A 154 10.60 15.73 13.22
CA GLY A 154 10.56 17.15 13.48
C GLY A 154 9.63 17.95 12.55
N GLY A 155 8.93 17.23 11.67
CA GLY A 155 8.07 17.81 10.62
C GLY A 155 8.87 18.54 9.52
N SER A 156 8.29 18.58 8.30
CA SER A 156 8.81 19.37 7.19
C SER A 156 8.65 20.88 7.43
N GLU A 157 9.11 21.71 6.50
CA GLU A 157 8.93 23.17 6.55
C GLU A 157 7.44 23.55 6.62
N GLU A 158 6.60 22.84 5.87
CA GLU A 158 5.15 23.09 5.77
C GLU A 158 4.37 22.76 7.05
N ASN A 159 4.96 21.97 7.93
CA ASN A 159 4.36 21.63 9.23
C ASN A 159 4.72 22.64 10.32
N GLN A 160 5.67 23.55 10.10
CA GLN A 160 6.12 24.49 11.12
C GLN A 160 5.06 25.55 11.45
N ALA A 161 5.18 26.19 12.61
CA ALA A 161 4.23 27.21 13.04
C ALA A 161 4.09 28.35 12.02
N GLY A 162 2.85 28.64 11.62
CA GLY A 162 2.53 29.68 10.63
C GLY A 162 2.37 29.16 9.19
N TRP A 163 2.60 27.88 8.95
CA TRP A 163 2.35 27.22 7.67
C TRP A 163 1.01 26.48 7.66
N GLU A 164 0.52 26.17 6.47
CA GLU A 164 -0.83 25.59 6.24
C GLU A 164 -1.05 24.25 6.94
N TRP A 165 -0.02 23.40 6.96
CA TRP A 165 -0.09 22.04 7.49
C TRP A 165 0.41 21.92 8.94
N HIS A 166 0.43 23.06 9.67
CA HIS A 166 0.80 23.06 11.08
C HIS A 166 -0.27 22.39 11.94
N ASP A 167 0.11 21.33 12.64
CA ASP A 167 -0.74 20.66 13.63
C ASP A 167 -0.21 20.92 15.05
N PRO A 168 -0.90 21.73 15.87
CA PRO A 168 -0.46 22.04 17.23
C PRO A 168 -0.49 20.82 18.17
N GLU A 169 -1.22 19.74 17.82
CA GLU A 169 -1.31 18.55 18.68
C GLU A 169 -0.04 17.69 18.62
N VAL A 170 0.80 17.85 17.60
CA VAL A 170 2.10 17.16 17.51
C VAL A 170 3.26 18.02 17.98
N VAL A 171 2.96 19.17 18.60
CA VAL A 171 3.97 20.07 19.18
C VAL A 171 4.23 19.67 20.63
N ASN A 172 5.50 19.44 20.98
CA ASN A 172 5.91 19.08 22.32
C ASN A 172 5.95 20.29 23.28
N GLU A 173 6.21 20.04 24.56
CA GLU A 173 6.28 21.09 25.61
C GLU A 173 7.35 22.17 25.33
N GLN A 174 8.35 21.89 24.50
CA GLN A 174 9.37 22.84 24.06
C GLN A 174 8.97 23.66 22.84
N GLY A 175 7.73 23.52 22.36
CA GLY A 175 7.20 24.22 21.19
C GLY A 175 7.75 23.71 19.85
N ARG A 176 8.25 22.49 19.79
CA ARG A 176 8.77 21.86 18.56
C ARG A 176 7.88 20.71 18.14
N ILE A 177 7.74 20.50 16.85
CA ILE A 177 7.08 19.32 16.31
C ILE A 177 7.83 18.05 16.78
N ASP A 178 7.09 17.06 17.23
CA ASP A 178 7.57 15.77 17.65
C ASP A 178 6.50 14.71 17.37
N THR A 179 6.57 14.08 16.19
CA THR A 179 5.61 13.06 15.75
C THR A 179 5.99 11.65 16.24
N LEU A 180 7.20 11.46 16.78
CA LEU A 180 7.71 10.14 17.19
C LEU A 180 6.82 9.42 18.23
N PRO A 181 6.29 10.08 19.27
CA PRO A 181 5.39 9.42 20.21
C PRO A 181 4.09 8.91 19.53
N PHE A 182 3.55 9.68 18.58
CA PHE A 182 2.36 9.31 17.81
C PHE A 182 2.65 8.13 16.89
N PHE A 183 3.76 8.16 16.18
CA PHE A 183 4.22 7.07 15.32
C PHE A 183 4.32 5.76 16.12
N ARG A 184 5.02 5.76 17.24
CA ARG A 184 5.18 4.58 18.11
C ARG A 184 3.85 4.04 18.60
N GLU A 185 2.93 4.92 19.00
CA GLU A 185 1.59 4.52 19.43
C GLU A 185 0.79 3.89 18.27
N THR A 186 0.90 4.43 17.06
CA THR A 186 0.29 3.87 15.86
C THR A 186 0.80 2.45 15.62
N ILE A 187 2.11 2.25 15.57
CA ILE A 187 2.72 0.94 15.31
C ILE A 187 2.34 -0.07 16.41
N ARG A 188 2.29 0.36 17.67
CA ARG A 188 1.86 -0.48 18.78
C ARG A 188 0.38 -0.88 18.65
N ARG A 189 -0.52 0.06 18.35
CA ARG A 189 -1.96 -0.20 18.15
C ARG A 189 -2.19 -1.17 16.98
N ALA A 190 -1.45 -0.99 15.89
CA ALA A 190 -1.51 -1.85 14.72
C ALA A 190 -0.82 -3.21 14.90
N GLN A 191 -0.17 -3.47 16.04
CA GLN A 191 0.58 -4.70 16.31
C GLN A 191 1.63 -5.01 15.22
N LEU A 192 2.35 -3.96 14.78
CA LEU A 192 3.35 -4.02 13.71
C LEU A 192 4.79 -3.88 14.22
N SER A 193 5.02 -3.87 15.53
CA SER A 193 6.35 -3.63 16.13
C SER A 193 7.42 -4.65 15.72
N GLU A 194 7.03 -5.86 15.33
CA GLU A 194 7.97 -6.88 14.86
C GLU A 194 8.34 -6.70 13.37
N SER A 195 7.48 -6.07 12.57
CA SER A 195 7.66 -5.91 11.13
C SER A 195 8.12 -4.51 10.72
N VAL A 196 7.96 -3.50 11.61
CA VAL A 196 8.37 -2.12 11.36
C VAL A 196 9.58 -1.77 12.22
N ARG A 197 10.61 -1.19 11.60
CA ARG A 197 11.81 -0.66 12.26
C ARG A 197 11.85 0.84 12.13
N GLU A 198 11.71 1.57 13.23
CA GLU A 198 11.90 3.02 13.24
C GLU A 198 13.38 3.37 13.01
N CYS A 199 13.63 4.27 12.07
CA CYS A 199 14.94 4.82 11.75
C CYS A 199 14.90 6.33 11.93
N VAL A 200 15.11 6.78 13.17
CA VAL A 200 15.00 8.22 13.52
C VAL A 200 16.25 8.96 13.07
N GLY A 201 16.11 9.86 12.11
CA GLY A 201 17.23 10.67 11.63
C GLY A 201 16.99 11.31 10.27
N ASP A 202 18.02 11.97 9.77
CA ASP A 202 18.02 12.56 8.43
C ASP A 202 18.02 11.48 7.35
N SER A 203 17.02 11.52 6.46
CA SER A 203 16.81 10.50 5.43
C SER A 203 17.99 10.39 4.47
N HIS A 204 18.63 11.54 4.12
CA HIS A 204 19.77 11.55 3.21
C HIS A 204 21.01 10.90 3.85
N GLU A 205 21.23 11.10 5.16
CA GLU A 205 22.34 10.47 5.87
C GLU A 205 22.14 8.95 5.99
N ILE A 206 20.93 8.54 6.36
CA ILE A 206 20.57 7.13 6.47
C ILE A 206 20.66 6.45 5.10
N GLY A 207 20.09 7.06 4.04
CA GLY A 207 20.12 6.51 2.68
C GLY A 207 21.52 6.38 2.10
N ARG A 208 22.40 7.34 2.35
CA ARG A 208 23.83 7.23 1.96
C ARG A 208 24.58 6.10 2.66
N GLY A 209 24.15 5.74 3.87
CA GLY A 209 24.69 4.61 4.62
C GLY A 209 24.01 3.27 4.31
N TRP A 210 22.93 3.29 3.56
CA TRP A 210 22.18 2.09 3.21
C TRP A 210 22.93 1.21 2.20
N SER A 211 22.83 -0.11 2.31
CA SER A 211 23.57 -1.03 1.43
C SER A 211 22.76 -2.24 0.94
N GLN A 212 21.55 -2.43 1.47
CA GLN A 212 20.71 -3.55 1.08
C GLN A 212 19.83 -3.19 -0.13
N PRO A 213 19.50 -4.13 -1.03
CA PRO A 213 18.46 -3.92 -2.02
C PRO A 213 17.10 -3.72 -1.35
N LEU A 214 16.20 -3.01 -2.01
CA LEU A 214 14.85 -2.74 -1.55
C LEU A 214 13.83 -3.34 -2.53
N ALA A 215 12.83 -4.05 -2.02
CA ALA A 215 11.69 -4.48 -2.80
C ALA A 215 10.80 -3.27 -3.14
N LEU A 216 10.60 -2.38 -2.17
CA LEU A 216 9.89 -1.12 -2.35
C LEU A 216 10.59 0.01 -1.59
N CYS A 217 10.68 1.17 -2.24
CA CYS A 217 11.01 2.44 -1.62
C CYS A 217 9.82 3.39 -1.81
N PHE A 218 9.20 3.83 -0.73
CA PHE A 218 8.16 4.84 -0.74
C PHE A 218 8.75 6.18 -0.26
N ILE A 219 8.65 7.22 -1.08
CA ILE A 219 9.13 8.57 -0.76
C ILE A 219 7.93 9.49 -0.56
N ASP A 220 7.76 9.94 0.68
CA ASP A 220 6.72 10.83 1.16
C ASP A 220 7.31 11.85 2.17
N GLY A 221 8.50 12.37 1.84
CA GLY A 221 9.25 13.30 2.67
C GLY A 221 8.86 14.76 2.48
N GLY A 222 9.73 15.69 2.90
CA GLY A 222 9.48 17.12 2.77
C GLY A 222 9.51 17.61 1.32
N HIS A 223 8.69 18.64 1.02
CA HIS A 223 8.45 19.14 -0.33
C HIS A 223 9.36 20.33 -0.72
N ALA A 224 10.38 20.66 0.07
CA ALA A 224 11.43 21.56 -0.40
C ALA A 224 12.26 20.86 -1.49
N ARG A 225 12.59 21.58 -2.58
CA ARG A 225 13.29 20.98 -3.75
C ARG A 225 14.59 20.25 -3.39
N ASN A 226 15.38 20.80 -2.48
CA ASN A 226 16.63 20.18 -2.04
C ASN A 226 16.37 18.91 -1.22
N ILE A 227 15.28 18.85 -0.47
CA ILE A 227 14.88 17.64 0.30
C ILE A 227 14.41 16.56 -0.67
N ALA A 228 13.41 16.84 -1.50
CA ALA A 228 12.89 15.88 -2.49
C ALA A 228 14.00 15.31 -3.39
N ARG A 229 14.87 16.18 -3.92
CA ARG A 229 16.04 15.74 -4.70
C ARG A 229 17.01 14.89 -3.90
N GLY A 230 17.24 15.25 -2.64
CA GLY A 230 18.13 14.51 -1.74
C GLY A 230 17.59 13.12 -1.46
N ASP A 231 16.29 12.97 -1.21
CA ASP A 231 15.63 11.69 -1.00
C ASP A 231 15.73 10.80 -2.24
N TYR A 232 15.46 11.34 -3.43
CA TYR A 232 15.64 10.59 -4.68
C TYR A 232 17.07 10.08 -4.85
N LEU A 233 18.07 10.95 -4.66
CA LEU A 233 19.47 10.58 -4.82
C LEU A 233 19.95 9.59 -3.75
N ALA A 234 19.42 9.66 -2.55
CA ALA A 234 19.80 8.78 -1.45
C ALA A 234 19.15 7.39 -1.56
N TRP A 235 17.93 7.28 -2.09
CA TRP A 235 17.14 6.05 -1.96
C TRP A 235 16.83 5.33 -3.26
N ALA A 236 16.54 6.03 -4.37
CA ALA A 236 16.02 5.39 -5.59
C ALA A 236 16.97 4.34 -6.18
N HIS A 237 18.28 4.49 -6.00
CA HIS A 237 19.27 3.55 -6.53
C HIS A 237 19.34 2.24 -5.72
N HIS A 238 18.76 2.17 -4.52
CA HIS A 238 18.68 0.96 -3.71
C HIS A 238 17.48 0.06 -4.09
N VAL A 239 16.49 0.59 -4.78
CA VAL A 239 15.37 -0.24 -5.29
C VAL A 239 15.98 -1.32 -6.20
N ALA A 240 15.68 -2.59 -5.94
CA ALA A 240 16.17 -3.70 -6.75
C ALA A 240 15.55 -3.69 -8.16
N ILE A 241 16.20 -4.34 -9.13
CA ILE A 241 15.57 -4.57 -10.44
C ILE A 241 14.31 -5.43 -10.24
N GLY A 242 13.18 -4.99 -10.79
CA GLY A 242 11.86 -5.57 -10.54
C GLY A 242 11.14 -4.98 -9.32
N GLY A 243 11.86 -4.25 -8.47
CA GLY A 243 11.29 -3.58 -7.30
C GLY A 243 10.59 -2.27 -7.64
N THR A 244 9.92 -1.69 -6.65
CA THR A 244 9.02 -0.56 -6.79
C THR A 244 9.57 0.72 -6.14
N LEU A 245 9.52 1.83 -6.86
CA LEU A 245 9.63 3.18 -6.33
C LEU A 245 8.23 3.80 -6.33
N ALA A 246 7.68 4.04 -5.14
CA ALA A 246 6.43 4.77 -4.95
C ALA A 246 6.74 6.20 -4.51
N ILE A 247 6.01 7.18 -5.05
CA ILE A 247 6.25 8.61 -4.80
C ILE A 247 4.91 9.28 -4.53
N HIS A 248 4.79 9.95 -3.38
CA HIS A 248 3.59 10.70 -3.02
C HIS A 248 3.69 12.16 -3.44
N ASP A 249 2.54 12.86 -3.42
CA ASP A 249 2.38 14.29 -3.74
C ASP A 249 2.96 14.71 -5.10
N VAL A 250 2.87 13.83 -6.08
CA VAL A 250 3.30 14.11 -7.46
C VAL A 250 2.20 14.86 -8.20
N PHE A 251 2.31 16.18 -8.24
CA PHE A 251 1.41 17.07 -8.96
C PHE A 251 2.11 17.63 -10.20
N GLU A 252 1.52 17.43 -11.38
CA GLU A 252 2.08 17.91 -12.66
C GLU A 252 1.88 19.42 -12.85
N LYS A 253 0.88 19.99 -12.15
CA LYS A 253 0.53 21.40 -12.25
C LYS A 253 0.63 22.08 -10.89
N SER A 254 1.16 23.28 -10.88
CA SER A 254 1.33 24.07 -9.66
C SER A 254 0.01 24.50 -9.00
N GLU A 255 -1.09 24.44 -9.73
CA GLU A 255 -2.44 24.72 -9.22
C GLU A 255 -3.00 23.56 -8.37
N ASP A 256 -2.47 22.34 -8.55
CA ASP A 256 -2.91 21.15 -7.84
C ASP A 256 -2.10 20.88 -6.56
N GLY A 257 -0.84 21.39 -6.48
CA GLY A 257 0.02 21.20 -5.31
C GLY A 257 1.48 21.53 -5.54
N GLY A 258 2.31 21.19 -4.58
CA GLY A 258 3.75 21.40 -4.60
C GLY A 258 4.44 20.64 -5.75
N GLN A 259 5.39 21.27 -6.42
CA GLN A 259 6.01 20.72 -7.64
C GLN A 259 7.28 19.90 -7.37
N ALA A 260 7.81 19.93 -6.15
CA ALA A 260 9.11 19.33 -5.88
C ALA A 260 9.13 17.80 -6.06
N PRO A 261 8.15 17.00 -5.59
CA PRO A 261 8.14 15.57 -5.86
C PRO A 261 8.06 15.24 -7.36
N TYR A 262 7.30 16.02 -8.13
CA TYR A 262 7.22 15.87 -9.59
C TYR A 262 8.56 16.17 -10.28
N GLU A 263 9.14 17.34 -9.99
CA GLU A 263 10.32 17.83 -10.69
C GLU A 263 11.63 17.19 -10.22
N GLU A 264 11.74 16.85 -8.94
CA GLU A 264 13.00 16.41 -8.34
C GLU A 264 13.06 14.88 -8.07
N ILE A 265 11.91 14.17 -8.13
CA ILE A 265 11.88 12.72 -7.93
C ILE A 265 11.31 12.03 -9.17
N TYR A 266 10.04 12.31 -9.53
CA TYR A 266 9.34 11.60 -10.59
C TYR A 266 9.99 11.77 -11.97
N LEU A 267 10.16 13.02 -12.42
CA LEU A 267 10.78 13.29 -13.72
C LEU A 267 12.20 12.72 -13.83
N PRO A 268 13.11 12.90 -12.86
CA PRO A 268 14.43 12.27 -12.87
C PRO A 268 14.37 10.74 -12.90
N ALA A 269 13.43 10.11 -12.17
CA ALA A 269 13.27 8.66 -12.18
C ALA A 269 12.92 8.14 -13.57
N VAL A 270 11.88 8.70 -14.19
CA VAL A 270 11.42 8.30 -15.53
C VAL A 270 12.48 8.63 -16.59
N GLN A 271 13.05 9.84 -16.57
CA GLN A 271 14.06 10.28 -17.53
C GLN A 271 15.39 9.50 -17.43
N SER A 272 15.66 8.87 -16.28
CA SER A 272 16.84 8.01 -16.13
C SER A 272 16.80 6.78 -17.01
N GLY A 273 15.63 6.39 -17.52
CA GLY A 273 15.40 5.14 -18.26
C GLY A 273 15.49 3.88 -17.38
N ARG A 274 15.69 4.04 -16.08
CA ARG A 274 15.76 2.92 -15.13
C ARG A 274 14.43 2.53 -14.53
N PHE A 275 13.45 3.44 -14.56
CA PHE A 275 12.12 3.24 -14.01
C PHE A 275 11.07 3.46 -15.10
N ILE A 276 10.03 2.62 -15.07
CA ILE A 276 8.81 2.79 -15.86
C ILE A 276 7.64 3.00 -14.92
N GLU A 277 6.74 3.90 -15.25
CA GLU A 277 5.49 4.07 -14.50
C GLU A 277 4.56 2.89 -14.77
N LEU A 278 4.07 2.25 -13.73
CA LEU A 278 3.07 1.18 -13.80
C LEU A 278 1.65 1.73 -13.64
N SER A 279 1.45 2.64 -12.67
CA SER A 279 0.15 3.23 -12.39
C SER A 279 0.29 4.54 -11.60
N HIS A 280 -0.81 5.31 -11.59
CA HIS A 280 -0.97 6.45 -10.69
C HIS A 280 -2.37 6.47 -10.07
N HIS A 281 -2.46 6.93 -8.84
CA HIS A 281 -3.69 7.05 -8.07
C HIS A 281 -3.65 8.38 -7.33
N GLY A 282 -4.52 9.34 -7.71
CA GLY A 282 -4.43 10.70 -7.18
C GLY A 282 -3.04 11.29 -7.37
N SER A 283 -2.37 11.63 -6.26
CA SER A 283 -0.99 12.14 -6.27
C SER A 283 0.09 11.05 -6.18
N LEU A 284 -0.27 9.81 -5.88
CA LEU A 284 0.66 8.68 -5.78
C LEU A 284 1.07 8.19 -7.17
N ARG A 285 2.36 7.99 -7.39
CA ARG A 285 2.95 7.36 -8.59
C ARG A 285 3.66 6.07 -8.20
N ILE A 286 3.40 5.02 -8.96
CA ILE A 286 4.02 3.69 -8.77
C ILE A 286 4.90 3.40 -9.97
N LEU A 287 6.20 3.29 -9.73
CA LEU A 287 7.20 3.04 -10.76
C LEU A 287 7.93 1.72 -10.48
N GLN A 288 8.21 0.95 -11.52
CA GLN A 288 9.04 -0.26 -11.41
C GLN A 288 10.44 -0.01 -11.93
N ARG A 289 11.46 -0.49 -11.20
CA ARG A 289 12.83 -0.49 -11.68
C ARG A 289 13.06 -1.62 -12.68
N THR A 290 13.54 -1.26 -13.88
CA THR A 290 13.75 -2.21 -14.99
C THR A 290 15.23 -2.51 -15.26
N THR A 291 16.14 -1.61 -14.87
CA THR A 291 17.59 -1.75 -15.09
C THR A 291 18.43 -1.18 -13.94
#